data_7dbfa558e2741fd244340ff4906eb11b
#
_entry.id   7dbfa558e2741fd244340ff4906eb11b
#
_cell.length_a   1.000
_cell.length_b   1.000
_cell.length_c   1.000
_cell.angle_alpha   90.00
_cell.angle_beta   90.00
_cell.angle_gamma   90.00
#
_symmetry.space_group_name_H-M   'P 1'
#
loop_
_entity.id
_entity.type
_entity.pdbx_description
1 polymer ?
#
loop_
_entity_poly.entity_id
_entity_poly.type
_entity_poly.pdbx_seq_one_letter_code
_entity_poly.pdbx_strand_id
1 'polypeptide(L)'
;MLLVIFISLLSCSKDKPKIGDLYKGGYVFKVNFWSGGLCAATNDFKTGVQWGCYNKLINGANGEDVGDGEDNTKDMLGGCSDALTAATVCDALVSEDQDDWYLPSIGELELMYNELQAKGIGNFSYTNYWSSTQNYSLGAWNLNFGSGKRENSKAKNDASCRVRAIRSF
;
A
#
# COMPACT_ATOMS: atom_id res chain seq x y z
N MET A 1 -4.94 -12.78 61.37
CA MET A 1 -4.57 -11.59 60.53
C MET A 1 -4.58 -12.06 59.09
N LEU A 2 -5.69 -11.81 58.38
CA LEU A 2 -5.90 -12.31 57.02
C LEU A 2 -5.33 -11.27 56.04
N LEU A 3 -4.30 -11.64 55.28
CA LEU A 3 -3.68 -10.78 54.26
C LEU A 3 -4.49 -10.89 52.98
N VAL A 4 -5.30 -9.86 52.66
CA VAL A 4 -6.03 -9.77 51.38
C VAL A 4 -5.08 -9.21 50.33
N ILE A 5 -4.62 -10.09 49.42
CA ILE A 5 -3.81 -9.69 48.26
C ILE A 5 -4.76 -9.14 47.21
N PHE A 6 -4.75 -7.82 47.04
CA PHE A 6 -5.40 -7.16 45.90
C PHE A 6 -4.55 -7.42 44.64
N ILE A 7 -4.98 -8.35 43.78
CA ILE A 7 -4.43 -8.50 42.46
C ILE A 7 -5.13 -7.43 41.59
N SER A 8 -4.46 -6.31 41.36
CA SER A 8 -4.89 -5.34 40.35
C SER A 8 -4.72 -5.98 38.98
N LEU A 9 -5.83 -6.40 38.35
CA LEU A 9 -5.88 -6.72 36.94
C LEU A 9 -5.67 -5.41 36.17
N LEU A 10 -4.41 -5.13 35.78
CA LEU A 10 -4.14 -4.14 34.75
C LEU A 10 -4.75 -4.70 33.47
N SER A 11 -5.97 -4.29 33.14
CA SER A 11 -6.55 -4.43 31.82
C SER A 11 -5.73 -3.54 30.87
N CYS A 12 -4.77 -4.12 30.17
CA CYS A 12 -4.11 -3.47 29.05
C CYS A 12 -5.13 -3.42 27.91
N SER A 13 -5.97 -2.41 27.90
CA SER A 13 -6.74 -2.07 26.71
C SER A 13 -5.71 -1.59 25.68
N LYS A 14 -5.33 -2.45 24.73
CA LYS A 14 -4.58 -2.02 23.56
C LYS A 14 -5.50 -1.01 22.84
N ASP A 15 -5.18 0.26 22.94
CA ASP A 15 -5.86 1.28 22.18
C ASP A 15 -5.80 0.91 20.69
N LYS A 16 -6.94 1.06 20.00
CA LYS A 16 -6.98 0.82 18.55
C LYS A 16 -6.04 1.80 17.88
N PRO A 17 -5.28 1.37 16.85
CA PRO A 17 -4.39 2.27 16.12
C PRO A 17 -5.22 3.38 15.46
N LYS A 18 -4.63 4.57 15.36
CA LYS A 18 -5.22 5.76 14.73
C LYS A 18 -4.47 6.08 13.46
N ILE A 19 -5.09 6.86 12.58
CA ILE A 19 -4.43 7.35 11.36
C ILE A 19 -3.16 8.12 11.75
N GLY A 20 -2.05 7.77 11.11
CA GLY A 20 -0.71 8.30 11.37
C GLY A 20 0.13 7.49 12.36
N ASP A 21 -0.47 6.58 13.13
CA ASP A 21 0.29 5.72 14.04
C ASP A 21 1.16 4.74 13.25
N LEU A 22 2.34 4.43 13.80
CA LEU A 22 3.14 3.30 13.33
C LEU A 22 2.60 2.02 13.93
N TYR A 23 2.16 1.10 13.10
CA TYR A 23 1.53 -0.15 13.53
C TYR A 23 1.89 -1.30 12.58
N LYS A 24 2.46 -2.39 13.13
CA LYS A 24 2.81 -3.60 12.38
C LYS A 24 3.56 -3.31 11.07
N GLY A 25 4.64 -2.55 11.16
CA GLY A 25 5.55 -2.26 10.05
C GLY A 25 5.13 -1.14 9.10
N GLY A 26 4.00 -0.46 9.36
CA GLY A 26 3.53 0.60 8.49
C GLY A 26 2.80 1.75 9.20
N TYR A 27 2.66 2.88 8.50
CA TYR A 27 1.84 4.02 8.94
C TYR A 27 0.37 3.78 8.61
N VAL A 28 -0.50 3.81 9.61
CA VAL A 28 -1.94 3.63 9.45
C VAL A 28 -2.55 4.79 8.65
N PHE A 29 -3.27 4.48 7.58
CA PHE A 29 -4.00 5.47 6.78
C PHE A 29 -5.49 5.18 6.62
N LYS A 30 -5.97 4.03 7.13
CA LYS A 30 -7.39 3.70 7.23
C LYS A 30 -7.63 2.89 8.50
N VAL A 31 -8.70 3.20 9.21
CA VAL A 31 -9.19 2.41 10.33
C VAL A 31 -10.66 2.07 10.09
N ASN A 32 -11.00 0.81 10.15
CA ASN A 32 -12.38 0.36 10.01
C ASN A 32 -13.13 0.50 11.34
N PHE A 33 -14.45 0.70 11.27
CA PHE A 33 -15.27 0.95 12.46
C PHE A 33 -15.18 -0.20 13.49
N TRP A 34 -15.27 -1.45 13.02
CA TRP A 34 -15.30 -2.62 13.91
C TRP A 34 -13.89 -3.15 14.23
N SER A 35 -13.08 -3.35 13.22
CA SER A 35 -11.72 -3.87 13.37
C SER A 35 -10.90 -3.68 12.10
N GLY A 36 -9.56 -3.68 12.24
CA GLY A 36 -8.65 -3.63 11.14
C GLY A 36 -8.55 -2.28 10.45
N GLY A 37 -7.81 -2.25 9.35
CA GLY A 37 -7.54 -1.05 8.59
C GLY A 37 -6.48 -1.31 7.51
N LEU A 38 -5.87 -0.22 7.03
CA LEU A 38 -4.77 -0.26 6.07
C LEU A 38 -3.58 0.51 6.62
N CYS A 39 -2.39 -0.04 6.43
CA CYS A 39 -1.14 0.69 6.70
C CYS A 39 -0.20 0.64 5.49
N ALA A 40 0.57 1.72 5.33
CA ALA A 40 1.59 1.90 4.30
C ALA A 40 2.96 1.58 4.87
N ALA A 41 3.79 0.83 4.17
CA ALA A 41 5.17 0.56 4.55
C ALA A 41 5.92 1.86 4.86
N THR A 42 6.89 1.80 5.77
CA THR A 42 7.62 2.99 6.25
C THR A 42 8.52 3.63 5.20
N ASN A 43 8.91 2.84 4.19
CA ASN A 43 9.82 3.30 3.14
C ASN A 43 9.30 2.96 1.76
N ASP A 44 9.68 3.80 0.78
CA ASP A 44 9.49 3.47 -0.63
C ASP A 44 10.42 2.33 -1.02
N PHE A 45 9.95 1.49 -1.94
CA PHE A 45 10.88 0.66 -2.71
C PHE A 45 11.73 1.57 -3.60
N LYS A 46 12.99 1.17 -3.80
CA LYS A 46 13.94 1.97 -4.60
C LYS A 46 13.39 2.23 -6.00
N THR A 47 13.83 3.35 -6.60
CA THR A 47 13.52 3.71 -7.99
C THR A 47 14.01 2.67 -8.99
N GLY A 48 13.39 2.64 -10.18
CA GLY A 48 13.81 1.73 -11.26
C GLY A 48 12.90 0.51 -11.42
N VAL A 49 11.70 0.54 -10.84
CA VAL A 49 10.74 -0.56 -10.95
C VAL A 49 9.65 -0.19 -11.94
N GLN A 50 9.50 -0.98 -12.98
CA GLN A 50 8.40 -0.88 -13.93
C GLN A 50 7.11 -1.46 -13.34
N TRP A 51 5.95 -1.05 -13.86
CA TRP A 51 4.68 -1.70 -13.53
C TRP A 51 4.70 -3.17 -13.94
N GLY A 52 5.21 -3.45 -15.15
CA GLY A 52 5.42 -4.75 -15.73
C GLY A 52 4.51 -5.07 -16.91
N CYS A 53 4.88 -6.08 -17.68
CA CYS A 53 4.13 -6.64 -18.80
C CYS A 53 3.57 -5.59 -19.77
N TYR A 54 4.45 -4.72 -20.27
CA TYR A 54 4.12 -3.73 -21.29
C TYR A 54 3.49 -4.40 -22.53
N ASN A 55 2.46 -3.76 -23.09
CA ASN A 55 1.66 -4.24 -24.21
C ASN A 55 0.84 -5.52 -23.93
N LYS A 56 0.60 -5.83 -22.65
CA LYS A 56 -0.26 -6.95 -22.23
C LYS A 56 -1.33 -6.47 -21.26
N LEU A 57 -2.58 -6.87 -21.49
CA LEU A 57 -3.63 -6.74 -20.49
C LEU A 57 -3.46 -7.84 -19.44
N ILE A 58 -3.51 -7.47 -18.19
CA ILE A 58 -3.57 -8.39 -17.06
C ILE A 58 -5.03 -8.50 -16.64
N ASN A 59 -5.63 -9.65 -16.86
CA ASN A 59 -7.03 -9.87 -16.52
C ASN A 59 -7.22 -9.75 -14.99
N GLY A 60 -8.19 -8.95 -14.59
CA GLY A 60 -8.53 -8.69 -13.19
C GLY A 60 -7.81 -7.47 -12.56
N ALA A 61 -6.60 -7.11 -13.01
CA ALA A 61 -5.82 -6.00 -12.42
C ALA A 61 -6.34 -4.60 -12.81
N ASN A 62 -7.64 -4.35 -12.67
CA ASN A 62 -8.31 -3.10 -13.07
C ASN A 62 -9.24 -2.52 -11.99
N GLY A 63 -9.28 -3.10 -10.80
CA GLY A 63 -10.02 -2.56 -9.67
C GLY A 63 -9.44 -1.21 -9.24
N GLU A 64 -10.33 -0.20 -9.04
CA GLU A 64 -9.94 1.17 -8.69
C GLU A 64 -10.24 1.53 -7.24
N ASP A 65 -11.14 0.80 -6.59
CA ASP A 65 -11.65 1.14 -5.27
C ASP A 65 -10.67 0.78 -4.14
N VAL A 66 -10.92 1.36 -2.96
CA VAL A 66 -10.21 1.00 -1.73
C VAL A 66 -10.60 -0.41 -1.31
N GLY A 67 -9.65 -1.32 -1.35
CA GLY A 67 -9.80 -2.76 -1.12
C GLY A 67 -9.43 -3.62 -2.32
N ASP A 68 -9.30 -3.04 -3.52
CA ASP A 68 -9.00 -3.78 -4.75
C ASP A 68 -7.51 -4.07 -4.94
N GLY A 69 -6.63 -3.39 -4.19
CA GLY A 69 -5.18 -3.46 -4.41
C GLY A 69 -4.60 -4.87 -4.24
N GLU A 70 -5.09 -5.60 -3.25
CA GLU A 70 -4.62 -6.97 -2.99
C GLU A 70 -4.97 -7.93 -4.14
N ASP A 71 -6.21 -7.90 -4.62
CA ASP A 71 -6.64 -8.75 -5.73
C ASP A 71 -5.98 -8.34 -7.05
N ASN A 72 -5.89 -7.02 -7.35
CA ASN A 72 -5.11 -6.53 -8.49
C ASN A 72 -3.66 -7.05 -8.45
N THR A 73 -3.02 -7.01 -7.28
CA THR A 73 -1.63 -7.48 -7.11
C THR A 73 -1.51 -8.97 -7.39
N LYS A 74 -2.43 -9.79 -6.89
CA LYS A 74 -2.49 -11.24 -7.18
C LYS A 74 -2.64 -11.50 -8.68
N ASP A 75 -3.51 -10.75 -9.35
CA ASP A 75 -3.71 -10.87 -10.80
C ASP A 75 -2.45 -10.44 -11.58
N MET A 76 -1.75 -9.39 -11.13
CA MET A 76 -0.46 -8.99 -11.70
C MET A 76 0.57 -10.10 -11.55
N LEU A 77 0.72 -10.69 -10.38
CA LEU A 77 1.66 -11.78 -10.11
C LEU A 77 1.36 -13.02 -10.95
N GLY A 78 0.09 -13.37 -11.09
CA GLY A 78 -0.35 -14.51 -11.89
C GLY A 78 -0.30 -14.26 -13.40
N GLY A 79 -0.52 -13.01 -13.83
CA GLY A 79 -0.65 -12.65 -15.24
C GLY A 79 0.63 -12.11 -15.88
N CYS A 80 1.62 -11.69 -15.10
CA CYS A 80 2.86 -11.08 -15.58
C CYS A 80 4.08 -11.93 -15.24
N SER A 81 4.90 -12.23 -16.24
CA SER A 81 6.12 -13.04 -16.07
C SER A 81 7.40 -12.21 -15.94
N ASP A 82 7.31 -10.88 -15.94
CA ASP A 82 8.47 -10.02 -15.75
C ASP A 82 9.01 -10.18 -14.32
N ALA A 83 10.32 -10.34 -14.17
CA ALA A 83 10.92 -10.72 -12.90
C ALA A 83 10.90 -9.60 -11.84
N LEU A 84 10.97 -8.34 -12.27
CA LEU A 84 11.00 -7.19 -11.36
C LEU A 84 9.91 -6.19 -11.74
N THR A 85 8.80 -6.26 -11.06
CA THR A 85 7.62 -5.40 -11.27
C THR A 85 7.20 -4.72 -9.97
N ALA A 86 6.34 -3.71 -10.08
CA ALA A 86 5.77 -3.05 -8.91
C ALA A 86 5.03 -4.03 -7.97
N ALA A 87 4.35 -5.04 -8.53
CA ALA A 87 3.69 -6.08 -7.75
C ALA A 87 4.71 -7.00 -7.04
N THR A 88 5.73 -7.49 -7.77
CA THR A 88 6.70 -8.44 -7.20
C THR A 88 7.52 -7.85 -6.07
N VAL A 89 7.83 -6.54 -6.10
CA VAL A 89 8.58 -5.90 -5.02
C VAL A 89 7.73 -5.64 -3.77
N CYS A 90 6.41 -5.49 -3.93
CA CYS A 90 5.51 -5.42 -2.78
C CYS A 90 5.33 -6.80 -2.14
N ASP A 91 5.04 -7.82 -2.94
CA ASP A 91 4.85 -9.21 -2.50
C ASP A 91 6.11 -9.79 -1.80
N ALA A 92 7.29 -9.39 -2.24
CA ALA A 92 8.55 -9.82 -1.62
C ALA A 92 8.95 -9.03 -0.36
N LEU A 93 8.17 -8.03 0.05
CA LEU A 93 8.50 -7.22 1.24
C LEU A 93 8.20 -8.01 2.51
N VAL A 94 9.20 -8.09 3.39
CA VAL A 94 9.03 -8.54 4.78
C VAL A 94 9.43 -7.40 5.71
N SER A 95 8.53 -6.98 6.58
CA SER A 95 8.76 -5.90 7.54
C SER A 95 8.04 -6.18 8.86
N GLU A 96 8.76 -6.19 9.99
CA GLU A 96 8.24 -6.50 11.33
C GLU A 96 7.41 -7.80 11.36
N ASP A 97 7.97 -8.88 10.80
CA ASP A 97 7.33 -10.21 10.69
C ASP A 97 6.01 -10.22 9.91
N GLN A 98 5.78 -9.20 9.07
CA GLN A 98 4.64 -9.15 8.15
C GLN A 98 5.15 -9.36 6.72
N ASP A 99 4.49 -10.24 5.96
CA ASP A 99 4.82 -10.65 4.59
C ASP A 99 3.62 -10.59 3.64
N ASP A 100 2.53 -9.94 4.07
CA ASP A 100 1.26 -9.80 3.35
C ASP A 100 1.09 -8.43 2.67
N TRP A 101 2.20 -7.87 2.18
CA TRP A 101 2.24 -6.58 1.52
C TRP A 101 1.84 -6.67 0.05
N TYR A 102 1.12 -5.66 -0.43
CA TYR A 102 0.66 -5.59 -1.81
C TYR A 102 0.75 -4.18 -2.39
N LEU A 103 0.63 -4.06 -3.71
CA LEU A 103 0.63 -2.79 -4.42
C LEU A 103 -0.76 -2.14 -4.31
N PRO A 104 -0.88 -0.90 -3.80
CA PRO A 104 -2.17 -0.26 -3.62
C PRO A 104 -2.93 -0.05 -4.93
N SER A 105 -4.26 -0.15 -4.91
CA SER A 105 -5.12 0.37 -5.99
C SER A 105 -4.97 1.89 -6.12
N ILE A 106 -5.50 2.48 -7.19
CA ILE A 106 -5.47 3.93 -7.35
C ILE A 106 -6.28 4.64 -6.25
N GLY A 107 -7.40 4.07 -5.81
CA GLY A 107 -8.19 4.60 -4.70
C GLY A 107 -7.47 4.51 -3.36
N GLU A 108 -6.70 3.44 -3.12
CA GLU A 108 -5.87 3.31 -1.93
C GLU A 108 -4.69 4.29 -1.93
N LEU A 109 -4.06 4.55 -3.10
CA LEU A 109 -3.05 5.60 -3.22
C LEU A 109 -3.61 6.99 -2.90
N GLU A 110 -4.80 7.32 -3.39
CA GLU A 110 -5.45 8.59 -3.05
C GLU A 110 -5.76 8.72 -1.56
N LEU A 111 -6.27 7.66 -0.96
CA LEU A 111 -6.53 7.65 0.47
C LEU A 111 -5.22 7.83 1.26
N MET A 112 -4.17 7.11 0.87
CA MET A 112 -2.83 7.22 1.48
C MET A 112 -2.25 8.63 1.32
N TYR A 113 -2.41 9.27 0.16
CA TYR A 113 -2.02 10.66 -0.06
C TYR A 113 -2.76 11.60 0.90
N ASN A 114 -4.08 11.51 0.95
CA ASN A 114 -4.92 12.41 1.76
C ASN A 114 -4.69 12.24 3.27
N GLU A 115 -4.50 11.01 3.71
CA GLU A 115 -4.38 10.70 5.13
C GLU A 115 -2.97 10.76 5.68
N LEU A 116 -1.94 10.60 4.84
CA LEU A 116 -0.54 10.65 5.27
C LEU A 116 0.24 11.79 4.61
N GLN A 117 0.46 11.75 3.29
CA GLN A 117 1.34 12.71 2.61
C GLN A 117 0.87 14.16 2.78
N ALA A 118 -0.42 14.44 2.59
CA ALA A 118 -0.98 15.79 2.76
C ALA A 118 -0.86 16.32 4.21
N LYS A 119 -0.65 15.43 5.17
CA LYS A 119 -0.45 15.74 6.59
C LYS A 119 1.03 15.69 7.01
N GLY A 120 1.97 15.47 6.07
CA GLY A 120 3.41 15.39 6.33
C GLY A 120 3.85 14.11 7.05
N ILE A 121 3.06 13.03 6.96
CA ILE A 121 3.34 11.74 7.60
C ILE A 121 3.80 10.74 6.54
N GLY A 122 4.72 9.83 6.90
CA GLY A 122 5.10 8.67 6.06
C GLY A 122 6.30 8.89 5.15
N ASN A 123 6.92 10.07 5.18
CA ASN A 123 8.17 10.37 4.46
C ASN A 123 8.11 10.01 2.95
N PHE A 124 7.04 10.41 2.27
CA PHE A 124 6.87 10.19 0.84
C PHE A 124 7.66 11.19 0.00
N SER A 125 8.05 10.77 -1.19
CA SER A 125 8.64 11.64 -2.20
C SER A 125 7.57 12.40 -2.98
N TYR A 126 7.84 13.64 -3.37
CA TYR A 126 6.94 14.48 -4.20
C TYR A 126 7.04 14.07 -5.68
N THR A 127 6.68 12.83 -6.00
CA THR A 127 6.75 12.25 -7.35
C THR A 127 5.60 11.26 -7.56
N ASN A 128 5.60 10.58 -8.70
CA ASN A 128 4.58 9.60 -9.05
C ASN A 128 4.82 8.26 -8.37
N TYR A 129 3.74 7.65 -7.90
CA TYR A 129 3.70 6.31 -7.33
C TYR A 129 2.82 5.39 -8.17
N TRP A 130 3.28 4.20 -8.49
CA TRP A 130 2.49 3.18 -9.16
C TRP A 130 1.32 2.71 -8.31
N SER A 131 0.14 2.58 -8.94
CA SER A 131 -0.94 1.75 -8.40
C SER A 131 -0.93 0.36 -9.05
N SER A 132 -1.67 -0.57 -8.47
CA SER A 132 -1.93 -1.89 -9.07
C SER A 132 -2.99 -1.84 -10.18
N THR A 133 -3.66 -0.71 -10.36
CA THR A 133 -4.75 -0.53 -11.30
C THR A 133 -4.21 -0.27 -12.71
N GLN A 134 -4.37 -1.22 -13.64
CA GLN A 134 -4.07 -0.95 -15.05
C GLN A 134 -5.14 -0.08 -15.69
N ASN A 135 -4.75 0.74 -16.66
CA ASN A 135 -5.67 1.51 -17.46
C ASN A 135 -5.96 0.78 -18.81
N TYR A 136 -4.92 0.32 -19.48
CA TYR A 136 -4.98 -0.44 -20.72
C TYR A 136 -3.68 -1.26 -20.90
N SER A 137 -3.51 -1.93 -22.05
CA SER A 137 -2.34 -2.81 -22.26
C SER A 137 -0.98 -2.10 -22.13
N LEU A 138 -0.91 -0.82 -22.48
CA LEU A 138 0.33 -0.03 -22.49
C LEU A 138 0.56 0.76 -21.20
N GLY A 139 -0.48 1.06 -20.41
CA GLY A 139 -0.42 2.00 -19.29
C GLY A 139 -1.10 1.51 -18.02
N ALA A 140 -0.70 2.11 -16.92
CA ALA A 140 -1.31 1.90 -15.60
C ALA A 140 -1.50 3.25 -14.88
N TRP A 141 -2.47 3.28 -13.98
CA TRP A 141 -2.72 4.43 -13.14
C TRP A 141 -1.58 4.64 -12.15
N ASN A 142 -1.26 5.89 -11.93
CA ASN A 142 -0.32 6.34 -10.91
C ASN A 142 -0.82 7.63 -10.26
N LEU A 143 -0.34 7.95 -9.09
CA LEU A 143 -0.69 9.15 -8.36
C LEU A 143 0.55 10.01 -8.11
N ASN A 144 0.46 11.30 -8.43
CA ASN A 144 1.52 12.25 -8.12
C ASN A 144 1.40 12.73 -6.67
N PHE A 145 2.34 12.36 -5.83
CA PHE A 145 2.36 12.70 -4.40
C PHE A 145 2.84 14.13 -4.11
N GLY A 146 3.20 14.90 -5.14
CA GLY A 146 3.42 16.34 -5.03
C GLY A 146 2.13 17.16 -5.20
N SER A 147 1.15 16.62 -5.94
CA SER A 147 -0.09 17.33 -6.30
C SER A 147 -1.38 16.62 -5.91
N GLY A 148 -1.33 15.34 -5.55
CA GLY A 148 -2.50 14.50 -5.28
C GLY A 148 -3.31 14.14 -6.53
N LYS A 149 -2.75 14.31 -7.73
CA LYS A 149 -3.47 14.06 -8.99
C LYS A 149 -3.24 12.65 -9.50
N ARG A 150 -4.33 11.98 -9.91
CA ARG A 150 -4.27 10.76 -10.72
C ARG A 150 -3.68 11.05 -12.09
N GLU A 151 -2.79 10.20 -12.55
CA GLU A 151 -2.21 10.24 -13.88
C GLU A 151 -2.30 8.85 -14.53
N ASN A 152 -2.54 8.81 -15.84
CA ASN A 152 -2.66 7.58 -16.62
C ASN A 152 -1.75 7.55 -17.85
N SER A 153 -0.82 8.50 -17.93
CA SER A 153 0.08 8.68 -19.07
C SER A 153 1.34 7.83 -19.02
N LYS A 154 1.61 7.17 -17.88
CA LYS A 154 2.80 6.36 -17.71
C LYS A 154 2.67 4.99 -18.36
N ALA A 155 3.63 4.66 -19.21
CA ALA A 155 3.75 3.34 -19.79
C ALA A 155 4.15 2.30 -18.74
N LYS A 156 3.64 1.07 -18.85
CA LYS A 156 3.92 -0.01 -17.89
C LYS A 156 5.40 -0.38 -17.78
N ASN A 157 6.21 -0.08 -18.80
CA ASN A 157 7.67 -0.26 -18.80
C ASN A 157 8.45 0.99 -18.35
N ASP A 158 7.75 2.07 -17.94
CA ASP A 158 8.38 3.23 -17.32
C ASP A 158 8.83 2.88 -15.90
N ALA A 159 10.08 3.16 -15.57
CA ALA A 159 10.66 2.87 -14.26
C ALA A 159 10.84 4.14 -13.41
N SER A 160 10.20 5.25 -13.77
CA SER A 160 10.32 6.53 -13.06
C SER A 160 9.41 6.68 -11.85
N CYS A 161 8.34 5.86 -11.76
CA CYS A 161 7.45 5.87 -10.60
C CYS A 161 8.08 5.13 -9.40
N ARG A 162 7.75 5.59 -8.21
CA ARG A 162 8.06 4.89 -6.96
C ARG A 162 7.02 3.84 -6.65
N VAL A 163 7.36 2.97 -5.74
CA VAL A 163 6.46 1.95 -5.18
C VAL A 163 6.44 2.08 -3.66
N ARG A 164 5.26 2.14 -3.09
CA ARG A 164 5.01 2.04 -1.66
C ARG A 164 4.01 0.92 -1.43
N ALA A 165 4.44 -0.14 -0.77
CA ALA A 165 3.58 -1.25 -0.42
C ALA A 165 2.61 -0.86 0.69
N ILE A 166 1.44 -1.48 0.68
CA ILE A 166 0.45 -1.40 1.76
C ILE A 166 0.03 -2.78 2.21
N ARG A 167 -0.61 -2.88 3.36
CA ARG A 167 -1.21 -4.13 3.85
C ARG A 167 -2.46 -3.86 4.67
N SER A 168 -3.31 -4.86 4.78
CA SER A 168 -4.44 -4.90 5.71
C SER A 168 -4.01 -5.38 7.11
N PHE A 169 -4.74 -4.99 8.16
CA PHE A 169 -4.49 -5.47 9.53
C PHE A 169 -5.78 -5.62 10.34
#